data_895896adb4a71a0bd9a325d502188ea4
#
_entry.id   895896adb4a71a0bd9a325d502188ea4
#
_cell.length_a   1.000
_cell.length_b   1.000
_cell.length_c   1.000
_cell.angle_alpha   90.00
_cell.angle_beta   90.00
_cell.angle_gamma   90.00
#
_symmetry.space_group_name_H-M   'P 1'
#
loop_
_entity.id
_entity.type
_entity.pdbx_description
1 polymer ?
#
loop_
_entity_poly.entity_id
_entity_poly.type
_entity_poly.pdbx_seq_one_letter_code
_entity_poly.pdbx_strand_id
1 'polypeptide(L)'
;LPVEMVEKLKAYERQSDLARLTGIDDGEEEMILDLSVKKNMKRGWMENFMGGYGSKDRYELANTLNRFRENSQLTIIGNLNNTNNQGFSELQNESSSSTGNIRNRMGLTTSRSLGLNATYDWKRVKLRSNVQYVGTDRLEDSRTTVDNFLREDKSINLGKNGSRLQNHELVANAFLEWKMDSVTTLIFRPQYRFSANDRENSGFQEGWGNDVLLNERESSGTNHNSRYNLTMMLQLSRKLSCLGRNVALKVDYGTNASATD
;
A
#
# COMPACT_ATOMS: atom_id res chain seq x y z
N LEU A 1 -12.32 -10.07 -7.81
CA LEU A 1 -13.51 -10.55 -8.52
C LEU A 1 -13.86 -11.95 -8.04
N PRO A 2 -15.13 -12.26 -7.66
CA PRO A 2 -15.54 -13.62 -7.36
C PRO A 2 -15.34 -14.54 -8.56
N VAL A 3 -14.87 -15.75 -8.30
CA VAL A 3 -14.58 -16.75 -9.35
C VAL A 3 -15.81 -17.05 -10.24
N GLU A 4 -17.00 -16.96 -9.64
CA GLU A 4 -18.28 -17.20 -10.33
C GLU A 4 -18.59 -16.19 -11.42
N MET A 5 -18.02 -14.98 -11.37
CA MET A 5 -18.18 -13.94 -12.37
C MET A 5 -17.21 -14.10 -13.55
N VAL A 6 -16.15 -14.87 -13.37
CA VAL A 6 -15.12 -15.04 -14.40
C VAL A 6 -15.60 -16.03 -15.45
N GLU A 7 -15.62 -15.60 -16.71
CA GLU A 7 -15.92 -16.44 -17.86
C GLU A 7 -14.64 -17.07 -18.41
N LYS A 8 -13.58 -16.28 -18.50
CA LYS A 8 -12.31 -16.70 -19.09
C LYS A 8 -11.15 -15.93 -18.49
N LEU A 9 -10.08 -16.64 -18.20
CA LEU A 9 -8.78 -16.09 -17.83
C LEU A 9 -7.81 -16.35 -18.97
N LYS A 10 -7.14 -15.30 -19.47
CA LYS A 10 -6.06 -15.40 -20.43
C LYS A 10 -4.81 -14.79 -19.83
N ALA A 11 -3.72 -15.53 -19.86
CA ALA A 11 -2.38 -15.01 -19.59
C ALA A 11 -1.64 -14.94 -20.93
N TYR A 12 -1.08 -13.80 -21.26
CA TYR A 12 -0.26 -13.62 -22.46
C TYR A 12 0.80 -12.54 -22.23
N GLU A 13 1.90 -12.70 -22.91
CA GLU A 13 2.96 -11.71 -22.99
C GLU A 13 2.56 -10.58 -23.94
N ARG A 14 2.78 -9.38 -23.54
CA ARG A 14 2.54 -8.18 -24.33
C ARG A 14 3.81 -7.35 -24.39
N GLN A 15 4.14 -6.89 -25.56
CA GLN A 15 5.20 -5.92 -25.76
C GLN A 15 4.96 -4.65 -24.94
N SER A 16 6.04 -3.98 -24.57
CA SER A 16 5.98 -2.70 -23.86
C SER A 16 5.08 -1.69 -24.57
N ASP A 17 4.59 -0.70 -23.85
CA ASP A 17 3.79 0.36 -24.45
C ASP A 17 4.59 1.15 -25.51
N LEU A 18 5.91 1.25 -25.35
CA LEU A 18 6.78 1.89 -26.31
C LEU A 18 6.86 1.07 -27.61
N ALA A 19 7.13 -0.24 -27.52
CA ALA A 19 7.18 -1.14 -28.66
C ALA A 19 5.83 -1.18 -29.41
N ARG A 20 4.72 -1.25 -28.68
CA ARG A 20 3.37 -1.24 -29.23
C ARG A 20 3.02 0.06 -29.99
N LEU A 21 3.49 1.20 -29.52
CA LEU A 21 3.19 2.51 -30.14
C LEU A 21 4.13 2.83 -31.30
N THR A 22 5.39 2.46 -31.19
CA THR A 22 6.43 2.75 -32.18
C THR A 22 6.54 1.65 -33.24
N GLY A 23 6.12 0.41 -32.90
CA GLY A 23 6.35 -0.78 -33.75
C GLY A 23 7.81 -1.26 -33.72
N ILE A 24 8.64 -0.73 -32.85
CA ILE A 24 10.02 -1.14 -32.63
C ILE A 24 10.05 -1.98 -31.36
N ASP A 25 10.53 -3.21 -31.49
CA ASP A 25 10.71 -4.10 -30.36
C ASP A 25 11.87 -3.60 -29.49
N ASP A 26 11.59 -3.32 -28.21
CA ASP A 26 12.58 -2.88 -27.21
C ASP A 26 13.06 -4.04 -26.31
N GLY A 27 12.57 -5.27 -26.60
CA GLY A 27 12.92 -6.47 -25.83
C GLY A 27 12.26 -6.52 -24.44
N GLU A 28 11.39 -5.57 -24.10
CA GLU A 28 10.63 -5.58 -22.85
C GLU A 28 9.24 -6.20 -23.08
N GLU A 29 8.95 -7.26 -22.34
CA GLU A 29 7.66 -7.95 -22.36
C GLU A 29 7.00 -7.88 -20.98
N GLU A 30 5.70 -7.56 -20.95
CA GLU A 30 4.88 -7.56 -19.75
C GLU A 30 3.91 -8.74 -19.79
N MET A 31 3.89 -9.56 -18.74
CA MET A 31 2.85 -10.59 -18.60
C MET A 31 1.52 -9.96 -18.19
N ILE A 32 0.51 -10.13 -19.01
CA ILE A 32 -0.84 -9.62 -18.78
C ILE A 32 -1.79 -10.77 -18.48
N LEU A 33 -2.57 -10.58 -17.40
CA LEU A 33 -3.72 -11.39 -17.06
C LEU A 33 -4.99 -10.68 -17.49
N ASP A 34 -5.66 -11.19 -18.52
CA ASP A 34 -6.94 -10.68 -19.02
C ASP A 34 -8.08 -11.54 -18.47
N LEU A 35 -8.94 -10.90 -17.68
CA LEU A 35 -10.11 -11.50 -17.05
C LEU A 35 -11.36 -11.08 -17.82
N SER A 36 -12.02 -12.03 -18.47
CA SER A 36 -13.32 -11.80 -19.10
C SER A 36 -14.45 -12.14 -18.14
N VAL A 37 -15.40 -11.21 -17.98
CA VAL A 37 -16.58 -11.37 -17.13
C VAL A 37 -17.78 -11.83 -17.95
N LYS A 38 -18.59 -12.75 -17.41
CA LYS A 38 -19.82 -13.27 -18.06
C LYS A 38 -20.73 -12.13 -18.50
N LYS A 39 -21.34 -12.27 -19.68
CA LYS A 39 -22.14 -11.20 -20.32
C LYS A 39 -23.29 -10.66 -19.47
N ASN A 40 -23.93 -11.51 -18.69
CA ASN A 40 -25.04 -11.17 -17.78
C ASN A 40 -24.58 -10.48 -16.48
N MET A 41 -23.28 -10.47 -16.19
CA MET A 41 -22.69 -9.87 -14.97
C MET A 41 -21.87 -8.62 -15.24
N LYS A 42 -21.94 -8.07 -16.48
CA LYS A 42 -21.19 -6.86 -16.88
C LYS A 42 -21.74 -5.55 -16.30
N ARG A 43 -22.93 -5.56 -15.70
CA ARG A 43 -23.58 -4.41 -15.09
C ARG A 43 -24.12 -4.81 -13.73
N GLY A 44 -23.77 -4.11 -12.69
CA GLY A 44 -24.29 -4.39 -11.36
C GLY A 44 -23.47 -3.74 -10.25
N TRP A 45 -23.97 -3.95 -9.07
CA TRP A 45 -23.29 -3.64 -7.83
C TRP A 45 -23.02 -4.94 -7.08
N MET A 46 -21.91 -5.01 -6.44
CA MET A 46 -21.56 -6.10 -5.54
C MET A 46 -20.95 -5.50 -4.29
N GLU A 47 -21.52 -5.85 -3.18
CA GLU A 47 -21.08 -5.40 -1.86
C GLU A 47 -20.72 -6.62 -1.01
N ASN A 48 -19.62 -6.52 -0.31
CA ASN A 48 -19.25 -7.45 0.73
C ASN A 48 -18.95 -6.65 2.00
N PHE A 49 -19.75 -6.90 3.03
CA PHE A 49 -19.60 -6.25 4.32
C PHE A 49 -19.31 -7.29 5.38
N MET A 50 -18.32 -7.05 6.19
CA MET A 50 -17.97 -7.85 7.36
C MET A 50 -17.87 -6.93 8.57
N GLY A 51 -18.51 -7.31 9.66
CA GLY A 51 -18.46 -6.60 10.93
C GLY A 51 -18.35 -7.59 12.09
N GLY A 52 -17.47 -7.28 13.03
CA GLY A 52 -17.26 -8.09 14.22
C GLY A 52 -16.97 -7.23 15.44
N TYR A 53 -17.48 -7.62 16.60
CA TYR A 53 -17.15 -7.05 17.88
C TYR A 53 -16.82 -8.16 18.85
N GLY A 54 -15.73 -8.02 19.59
CA GLY A 54 -15.20 -9.04 20.49
C GLY A 54 -14.97 -8.52 21.91
N SER A 55 -14.50 -9.39 22.78
CA SER A 55 -14.09 -9.05 24.14
C SER A 55 -12.93 -8.05 24.14
N LYS A 56 -12.79 -7.26 25.22
CA LYS A 56 -11.74 -6.22 25.39
C LYS A 56 -11.81 -5.13 24.32
N ASP A 57 -13.03 -4.72 23.94
CA ASP A 57 -13.30 -3.66 22.97
C ASP A 57 -12.64 -3.90 21.60
N ARG A 58 -12.50 -5.17 21.20
CA ARG A 58 -11.99 -5.52 19.88
C ARG A 58 -13.10 -5.39 18.84
N TYR A 59 -12.77 -4.76 17.73
CA TYR A 59 -13.67 -4.58 16.60
C TYR A 59 -12.96 -4.78 15.28
N GLU A 60 -13.71 -5.20 14.30
CA GLU A 60 -13.28 -5.29 12.91
C GLU A 60 -14.45 -4.97 11.98
N LEU A 61 -14.25 -4.01 11.10
CA LEU A 61 -15.19 -3.61 10.06
C LEU A 61 -14.46 -3.64 8.72
N ALA A 62 -14.96 -4.39 7.77
CA ALA A 62 -14.45 -4.40 6.41
C ALA A 62 -15.61 -4.30 5.42
N ASN A 63 -15.41 -3.47 4.42
CA ASN A 63 -16.38 -3.27 3.34
C ASN A 63 -15.68 -3.25 1.99
N THR A 64 -16.26 -3.92 1.01
CA THR A 64 -15.84 -3.85 -0.38
C THR A 64 -17.06 -3.61 -1.24
N LEU A 65 -17.11 -2.46 -1.89
CA LEU A 65 -18.16 -2.06 -2.82
C LEU A 65 -17.61 -2.05 -4.23
N ASN A 66 -18.18 -2.85 -5.12
CA ASN A 66 -17.83 -2.89 -6.52
C ASN A 66 -19.03 -2.46 -7.38
N ARG A 67 -18.78 -1.56 -8.31
CA ARG A 67 -19.73 -1.16 -9.34
C ARG A 67 -19.16 -1.52 -10.70
N PHE A 68 -19.90 -2.32 -11.45
CA PHE A 68 -19.57 -2.72 -12.81
C PHE A 68 -20.51 -2.07 -13.81
N ARG A 69 -19.94 -1.56 -14.88
CA ARG A 69 -20.62 -1.16 -16.11
C ARG A 69 -19.78 -1.65 -17.27
N GLU A 70 -20.39 -1.70 -18.49
CA GLU A 70 -19.71 -2.23 -19.69
C GLU A 70 -18.28 -1.69 -19.89
N ASN A 71 -18.07 -0.41 -19.64
CA ASN A 71 -16.82 0.29 -19.92
C ASN A 71 -16.20 0.89 -18.66
N SER A 72 -16.69 0.57 -17.46
CA SER A 72 -16.16 1.13 -16.23
C SER A 72 -16.34 0.20 -15.05
N GLN A 73 -15.35 0.23 -14.18
CA GLN A 73 -15.39 -0.43 -12.90
C GLN A 73 -14.93 0.56 -11.83
N LEU A 74 -15.66 0.59 -10.74
CA LEU A 74 -15.30 1.32 -9.54
C LEU A 74 -15.32 0.35 -8.37
N THR A 75 -14.22 0.29 -7.63
CA THR A 75 -14.10 -0.50 -6.41
C THR A 75 -13.72 0.42 -5.26
N ILE A 76 -14.47 0.36 -4.18
CA ILE A 76 -14.17 1.06 -2.93
C ILE A 76 -13.98 -0.01 -1.86
N ILE A 77 -12.86 0.05 -1.16
CA ILE A 77 -12.52 -0.89 -0.08
C ILE A 77 -12.25 -0.07 1.17
N GLY A 78 -12.88 -0.43 2.27
CA GLY A 78 -12.66 0.17 3.58
C GLY A 78 -12.39 -0.89 4.62
N ASN A 79 -11.44 -0.64 5.52
CA ASN A 79 -11.21 -1.48 6.68
C ASN A 79 -10.90 -0.62 7.90
N LEU A 80 -11.49 -0.99 9.03
CA LEU A 80 -11.28 -0.35 10.32
C LEU A 80 -11.25 -1.44 11.40
N ASN A 81 -10.13 -1.59 12.09
CA ASN A 81 -10.01 -2.62 13.10
C ASN A 81 -8.96 -2.28 14.16
N ASN A 82 -9.05 -2.98 15.30
CA ASN A 82 -8.01 -3.00 16.35
C ASN A 82 -7.61 -4.45 16.71
N THR A 83 -7.66 -5.35 15.74
CA THR A 83 -7.38 -6.78 15.87
C THR A 83 -5.99 -7.17 15.37
N ASN A 84 -5.07 -6.20 15.19
CA ASN A 84 -3.76 -6.35 14.59
C ASN A 84 -3.80 -6.73 13.09
N ASN A 85 -4.94 -6.56 12.42
CA ASN A 85 -5.08 -6.74 10.98
C ASN A 85 -4.77 -5.40 10.28
N GLN A 86 -3.84 -5.38 9.33
CA GLN A 86 -3.46 -4.15 8.62
C GLN A 86 -4.32 -3.83 7.38
N GLY A 87 -5.40 -4.56 7.16
CA GLY A 87 -6.35 -4.25 6.09
C GLY A 87 -5.98 -4.89 4.75
N PHE A 88 -5.52 -4.20 3.79
CA PHE A 88 -5.33 -4.63 2.38
C PHE A 88 -4.28 -5.72 2.14
N SER A 89 -4.30 -6.85 2.85
CA SER A 89 -3.35 -7.96 2.65
C SER A 89 -3.33 -8.51 1.22
N GLU A 90 -4.44 -8.40 0.51
CA GLU A 90 -4.57 -8.88 -0.88
C GLU A 90 -4.08 -7.89 -1.95
N LEU A 91 -3.93 -6.60 -1.59
CA LEU A 91 -3.50 -5.56 -2.52
C LEU A 91 -2.04 -5.14 -2.33
N GLN A 92 -1.38 -5.58 -1.27
CA GLN A 92 0.01 -5.23 -0.94
C GLN A 92 1.06 -6.12 -1.61
N ASN A 93 0.68 -7.07 -2.46
CA ASN A 93 1.58 -8.10 -2.98
C ASN A 93 2.69 -7.62 -3.92
N GLU A 94 2.81 -6.33 -4.22
CA GLU A 94 3.84 -5.90 -5.19
C GLU A 94 4.96 -5.01 -4.65
N SER A 95 4.96 -4.56 -3.39
CA SER A 95 5.95 -3.55 -2.99
C SER A 95 6.61 -3.70 -1.62
N SER A 96 6.27 -4.66 -0.81
CA SER A 96 6.95 -4.80 0.49
C SER A 96 7.25 -6.24 0.84
N SER A 97 8.49 -6.63 0.59
CA SER A 97 9.13 -7.84 1.13
C SER A 97 9.22 -7.86 2.68
N SER A 98 8.53 -6.96 3.36
CA SER A 98 8.50 -6.87 4.83
C SER A 98 7.19 -7.34 5.46
N THR A 99 6.28 -7.97 4.71
CA THR A 99 5.05 -8.54 5.25
C THR A 99 5.28 -9.90 5.93
N GLY A 100 6.43 -10.06 6.57
CA GLY A 100 6.67 -11.18 7.49
C GLY A 100 5.66 -11.09 8.64
N ASN A 101 4.75 -12.05 8.68
CA ASN A 101 3.89 -12.43 9.82
C ASN A 101 3.50 -11.31 10.79
N ILE A 102 2.61 -10.42 10.35
CA ILE A 102 2.06 -9.33 11.16
C ILE A 102 1.36 -9.86 12.42
N ARG A 103 0.86 -11.10 12.39
CA ARG A 103 0.23 -11.75 13.54
C ARG A 103 1.14 -11.98 14.73
N ASN A 104 2.47 -11.96 14.54
CA ASN A 104 3.46 -12.17 15.61
C ASN A 104 4.11 -10.87 16.10
N ARG A 105 3.64 -9.69 15.70
CA ARG A 105 4.16 -8.42 16.24
C ARG A 105 3.57 -8.21 17.64
N MET A 106 4.45 -7.94 18.60
CA MET A 106 4.03 -7.54 19.95
C MET A 106 3.26 -6.22 19.88
N GLY A 107 2.31 -6.06 20.81
CA GLY A 107 1.54 -4.83 20.96
C GLY A 107 0.16 -4.86 20.30
N LEU A 108 -0.55 -3.76 20.47
CA LEU A 108 -1.88 -3.53 19.96
C LEU A 108 -1.84 -2.57 18.80
N THR A 109 -2.31 -3.00 17.63
CA THR A 109 -2.39 -2.16 16.44
C THR A 109 -3.84 -1.87 16.09
N THR A 110 -4.18 -0.59 16.04
CA THR A 110 -5.40 -0.08 15.41
C THR A 110 -5.09 0.30 13.98
N SER A 111 -5.87 -0.18 13.04
CA SER A 111 -5.68 0.03 11.61
C SER A 111 -6.92 0.63 10.98
N ARG A 112 -6.70 1.57 10.07
CA ARG A 112 -7.73 2.17 9.21
C ARG A 112 -7.19 2.25 7.79
N SER A 113 -7.94 1.75 6.84
CA SER A 113 -7.55 1.79 5.45
C SER A 113 -8.72 2.08 4.53
N LEU A 114 -8.42 2.83 3.48
CA LEU A 114 -9.36 3.17 2.42
C LEU A 114 -8.68 3.00 1.08
N GLY A 115 -9.30 2.23 0.19
CA GLY A 115 -8.84 2.02 -1.18
C GLY A 115 -9.91 2.39 -2.20
N LEU A 116 -9.49 2.99 -3.28
CA LEU A 116 -10.33 3.33 -4.42
C LEU A 116 -9.63 2.91 -5.71
N ASN A 117 -10.27 2.01 -6.46
CA ASN A 117 -9.83 1.62 -7.79
C ASN A 117 -10.88 2.03 -8.80
N ALA A 118 -10.49 2.75 -9.83
CA ALA A 118 -11.37 3.12 -10.92
C ALA A 118 -10.73 2.76 -12.27
N THR A 119 -11.51 2.08 -13.09
CA THR A 119 -11.14 1.76 -14.47
C THR A 119 -12.24 2.27 -15.39
N TYR A 120 -11.83 2.97 -16.42
CA TYR A 120 -12.72 3.52 -17.42
C TYR A 120 -12.13 3.30 -18.81
N ASP A 121 -12.86 2.62 -19.70
CA ASP A 121 -12.44 2.33 -21.06
C ASP A 121 -13.47 2.89 -22.05
N TRP A 122 -13.14 4.01 -22.65
CA TRP A 122 -13.93 4.64 -23.67
C TRP A 122 -13.23 4.53 -25.03
N LYS A 123 -13.94 4.72 -26.09
CA LYS A 123 -13.40 4.55 -27.46
C LYS A 123 -12.03 5.20 -27.70
N ARG A 124 -11.76 6.35 -27.06
CA ARG A 124 -10.53 7.13 -27.22
C ARG A 124 -9.73 7.31 -25.93
N VAL A 125 -10.31 7.00 -24.79
CA VAL A 125 -9.69 7.25 -23.48
C VAL A 125 -9.76 6.00 -22.62
N LYS A 126 -8.60 5.56 -22.13
CA LYS A 126 -8.49 4.53 -21.11
C LYS A 126 -7.89 5.15 -19.86
N LEU A 127 -8.61 5.06 -18.77
CA LEU A 127 -8.18 5.53 -17.47
C LEU A 127 -8.18 4.36 -16.50
N ARG A 128 -7.09 4.19 -15.77
CA ARG A 128 -7.00 3.32 -14.62
C ARG A 128 -6.41 4.13 -13.49
N SER A 129 -7.00 4.06 -12.33
CA SER A 129 -6.50 4.75 -11.15
C SER A 129 -6.64 3.86 -9.92
N ASN A 130 -5.66 3.99 -9.04
CA ASN A 130 -5.64 3.35 -7.74
C ASN A 130 -5.21 4.40 -6.72
N VAL A 131 -6.01 4.56 -5.67
CA VAL A 131 -5.66 5.40 -4.51
C VAL A 131 -5.85 4.55 -3.27
N GLN A 132 -4.83 4.50 -2.43
CA GLN A 132 -4.84 3.74 -1.17
C GLN A 132 -4.32 4.60 -0.05
N TYR A 133 -5.02 4.60 1.05
CA TYR A 133 -4.60 5.18 2.32
C TYR A 133 -4.59 4.09 3.38
N VAL A 134 -3.52 4.03 4.15
CA VAL A 134 -3.38 3.17 5.32
C VAL A 134 -2.86 3.99 6.48
N GLY A 135 -3.60 3.98 7.59
CA GLY A 135 -3.18 4.55 8.86
C GLY A 135 -3.10 3.45 9.92
N THR A 136 -2.02 3.39 10.68
CA THR A 136 -1.86 2.46 11.80
C THR A 136 -1.38 3.20 13.04
N ASP A 137 -1.94 2.83 14.20
CA ASP A 137 -1.50 3.28 15.52
C ASP A 137 -1.18 2.04 16.34
N ARG A 138 0.08 1.84 16.67
CA ARG A 138 0.57 0.67 17.40
C ARG A 138 1.10 1.10 18.77
N LEU A 139 0.55 0.49 19.79
CA LEU A 139 1.00 0.60 21.17
C LEU A 139 1.72 -0.69 21.55
N GLU A 140 2.87 -0.55 22.14
CA GLU A 140 3.69 -1.65 22.63
C GLU A 140 4.23 -1.33 24.01
N ASP A 141 3.87 -2.17 24.97
CA ASP A 141 4.39 -2.11 26.34
C ASP A 141 5.13 -3.39 26.64
N SER A 142 6.38 -3.27 27.08
CA SER A 142 7.20 -4.40 27.46
C SER A 142 7.75 -4.21 28.87
N ARG A 143 7.82 -5.31 29.60
CA ARG A 143 8.48 -5.40 30.91
C ARG A 143 9.51 -6.48 30.86
N THR A 144 10.70 -6.16 31.30
CA THR A 144 11.82 -7.10 31.35
C THR A 144 12.36 -7.14 32.76
N THR A 145 12.51 -8.33 33.29
CA THR A 145 13.20 -8.56 34.57
C THR A 145 14.38 -9.45 34.27
N VAL A 146 15.56 -9.04 34.68
CA VAL A 146 16.79 -9.81 34.56
C VAL A 146 17.36 -10.02 35.95
N ASP A 147 17.31 -11.26 36.42
CA ASP A 147 17.90 -11.68 37.69
C ASP A 147 19.27 -12.30 37.42
N ASN A 148 20.31 -11.71 37.98
CA ASN A 148 21.67 -12.24 37.96
C ASN A 148 22.05 -12.78 39.32
N PHE A 149 22.42 -14.05 39.35
CA PHE A 149 22.87 -14.73 40.55
C PHE A 149 24.40 -14.95 40.46
N LEU A 150 25.17 -14.16 41.15
CA LEU A 150 26.62 -14.29 41.26
C LEU A 150 26.94 -14.71 42.70
N ARG A 151 27.23 -15.98 42.88
CA ARG A 151 27.64 -16.66 44.14
C ARG A 151 27.20 -16.06 45.48
N GLU A 152 27.51 -14.79 45.79
CA GLU A 152 27.16 -14.10 47.05
C GLU A 152 26.36 -12.83 46.82
N ASP A 153 26.29 -12.35 45.55
CA ASP A 153 25.60 -11.12 45.23
C ASP A 153 24.40 -11.39 44.30
N LYS A 154 23.26 -10.82 44.63
CA LYS A 154 22.06 -10.84 43.81
C LYS A 154 21.86 -9.47 43.16
N SER A 155 21.78 -9.41 41.84
CA SER A 155 21.35 -8.18 41.15
C SER A 155 20.11 -8.40 40.34
N ILE A 156 19.18 -7.46 40.39
CA ILE A 156 17.92 -7.46 39.66
C ILE A 156 17.87 -6.20 38.81
N ASN A 157 17.66 -6.34 37.50
CA ASN A 157 17.39 -5.23 36.63
C ASN A 157 15.92 -5.31 36.16
N LEU A 158 15.15 -4.28 36.44
CA LEU A 158 13.77 -4.11 36.02
C LEU A 158 13.73 -3.08 34.91
N GLY A 159 13.13 -3.44 33.79
CA GLY A 159 12.93 -2.54 32.67
C GLY A 159 11.43 -2.47 32.28
N LYS A 160 10.94 -1.26 32.06
CA LYS A 160 9.63 -0.99 31.45
C LYS A 160 9.87 -0.13 30.24
N ASN A 161 9.40 -0.58 29.06
CA ASN A 161 9.50 0.20 27.83
C ASN A 161 8.12 0.32 27.21
N GLY A 162 7.74 1.55 26.88
CA GLY A 162 6.56 1.88 26.11
C GLY A 162 6.97 2.43 24.75
N SER A 163 6.28 2.03 23.70
CA SER A 163 6.45 2.60 22.37
C SER A 163 5.09 2.79 21.72
N ARG A 164 4.89 3.98 21.15
CA ARG A 164 3.76 4.26 20.27
C ARG A 164 4.29 4.59 18.89
N LEU A 165 3.79 3.89 17.88
CA LEU A 165 4.16 4.10 16.48
C LEU A 165 2.91 4.39 15.67
N GLN A 166 2.82 5.60 15.13
CA GLN A 166 1.78 6.01 14.21
C GLN A 166 2.36 6.08 12.79
N ASN A 167 1.73 5.36 11.85
CA ASN A 167 2.13 5.40 10.46
C ASN A 167 0.94 5.83 9.61
N HIS A 168 1.22 6.68 8.62
CA HIS A 168 0.29 7.12 7.60
C HIS A 168 0.93 6.90 6.24
N GLU A 169 0.28 6.17 5.37
CA GLU A 169 0.73 5.94 4.00
C GLU A 169 -0.40 6.26 3.02
N LEU A 170 -0.08 7.05 2.01
CA LEU A 170 -0.94 7.34 0.88
C LEU A 170 -0.20 6.96 -0.41
N VAL A 171 -0.81 6.09 -1.21
CA VAL A 171 -0.33 5.71 -2.53
C VAL A 171 -1.40 6.06 -3.55
N ALA A 172 -1.03 6.81 -4.58
CA ALA A 172 -1.91 7.15 -5.69
C ALA A 172 -1.21 6.91 -7.01
N ASN A 173 -1.79 6.07 -7.85
CA ASN A 173 -1.27 5.75 -9.18
C ASN A 173 -2.38 5.97 -10.21
N ALA A 174 -2.02 6.50 -11.37
CA ALA A 174 -2.94 6.56 -12.49
C ALA A 174 -2.25 6.19 -13.80
N PHE A 175 -3.03 5.69 -14.72
CA PHE A 175 -2.66 5.43 -16.10
C PHE A 175 -3.74 6.00 -17.01
N LEU A 176 -3.34 6.93 -17.86
CA LEU A 176 -4.18 7.52 -18.87
C LEU A 176 -3.59 7.22 -20.26
N GLU A 177 -4.35 6.54 -21.12
CA GLU A 177 -4.08 6.43 -22.54
C GLU A 177 -5.17 7.22 -23.28
N TRP A 178 -4.78 8.25 -23.99
CA TRP A 178 -5.70 9.08 -24.77
C TRP A 178 -5.31 9.06 -26.24
N LYS A 179 -6.15 8.46 -27.08
CA LYS A 179 -6.06 8.53 -28.54
C LYS A 179 -6.68 9.85 -29.00
N MET A 180 -5.86 10.88 -29.14
CA MET A 180 -6.28 12.23 -29.55
C MET A 180 -6.91 12.20 -30.94
N ASP A 181 -6.28 11.45 -31.84
CA ASP A 181 -6.76 11.16 -33.18
C ASP A 181 -6.36 9.73 -33.61
N SER A 182 -6.53 9.38 -34.90
CA SER A 182 -6.19 8.04 -35.44
C SER A 182 -4.69 7.75 -35.46
N VAL A 183 -3.85 8.77 -35.37
CA VAL A 183 -2.39 8.66 -35.50
C VAL A 183 -1.64 9.13 -34.24
N THR A 184 -2.28 9.89 -33.35
CA THR A 184 -1.66 10.48 -32.16
C THR A 184 -2.20 9.87 -30.89
N THR A 185 -1.31 9.37 -30.03
CA THR A 185 -1.64 8.79 -28.72
C THR A 185 -0.79 9.44 -27.65
N LEU A 186 -1.44 9.84 -26.56
CA LEU A 186 -0.84 10.34 -25.34
C LEU A 186 -0.97 9.28 -24.24
N ILE A 187 0.13 8.98 -23.56
CA ILE A 187 0.15 8.17 -22.35
C ILE A 187 0.66 9.04 -21.21
N PHE A 188 -0.03 9.00 -20.07
CA PHE A 188 0.37 9.71 -18.86
C PHE A 188 0.26 8.76 -17.67
N ARG A 189 1.36 8.64 -16.90
CA ARG A 189 1.46 7.75 -15.73
C ARG A 189 2.02 8.51 -14.53
N PRO A 190 1.19 9.18 -13.73
CA PRO A 190 1.60 9.73 -12.46
C PRO A 190 1.60 8.65 -11.38
N GLN A 191 2.57 8.70 -10.49
CA GLN A 191 2.67 7.89 -9.28
C GLN A 191 3.04 8.80 -8.13
N TYR A 192 2.27 8.76 -7.06
CA TYR A 192 2.50 9.52 -5.84
C TYR A 192 2.50 8.58 -4.65
N ARG A 193 3.50 8.72 -3.80
CA ARG A 193 3.58 8.06 -2.50
C ARG A 193 3.94 9.08 -1.44
N PHE A 194 3.18 9.06 -0.37
CA PHE A 194 3.46 9.80 0.85
C PHE A 194 3.49 8.83 2.01
N SER A 195 4.44 9.00 2.92
CA SER A 195 4.49 8.28 4.20
C SER A 195 4.90 9.21 5.31
N ALA A 196 4.25 9.11 6.47
CA ALA A 196 4.62 9.78 7.69
C ALA A 196 4.64 8.76 8.82
N ASN A 197 5.68 8.83 9.66
CA ASN A 197 5.88 7.96 10.81
C ASN A 197 6.20 8.81 12.01
N ASP A 198 5.37 8.70 13.05
CA ASP A 198 5.56 9.32 14.35
C ASP A 198 5.85 8.22 15.35
N ARG A 199 6.98 8.33 16.05
CA ARG A 199 7.37 7.38 17.09
C ARG A 199 7.61 8.10 18.38
N GLU A 200 6.94 7.65 19.42
CA GLU A 200 7.16 8.04 20.81
C GLU A 200 7.68 6.81 21.56
N ASN A 201 8.77 6.98 22.29
CA ASN A 201 9.34 5.92 23.13
C ASN A 201 9.47 6.45 24.55
N SER A 202 9.18 5.60 25.52
CA SER A 202 9.44 5.83 26.95
C SER A 202 10.12 4.61 27.54
N GLY A 203 11.10 4.84 28.38
CA GLY A 203 11.83 3.75 29.05
C GLY A 203 12.06 4.11 30.50
N PHE A 204 11.86 3.14 31.39
CA PHE A 204 12.17 3.22 32.79
C PHE A 204 12.96 1.97 33.19
N GLN A 205 14.08 2.15 33.86
CA GLN A 205 14.97 1.07 34.28
C GLN A 205 15.39 1.28 35.72
N GLU A 206 15.36 0.22 36.49
CA GLU A 206 15.86 0.16 37.89
C GLU A 206 16.87 -0.96 38.00
N GLY A 207 18.00 -0.69 38.64
CA GLY A 207 18.99 -1.68 38.99
C GLY A 207 19.06 -1.84 40.54
N TRP A 208 18.86 -3.03 41.01
CA TRP A 208 18.86 -3.41 42.40
C TRP A 208 20.02 -4.36 42.71
N GLY A 209 20.70 -4.16 43.81
CA GLY A 209 21.73 -5.07 44.31
C GLY A 209 21.51 -5.37 45.78
N ASN A 210 21.37 -6.64 46.14
CA ASN A 210 21.11 -7.08 47.53
C ASN A 210 19.96 -6.33 48.19
N ASP A 211 18.82 -6.19 47.44
CA ASP A 211 17.61 -5.49 47.86
C ASP A 211 17.76 -3.97 48.04
N VAL A 212 18.85 -3.36 47.60
CA VAL A 212 19.09 -1.92 47.61
C VAL A 212 19.00 -1.38 46.19
N LEU A 213 18.26 -0.28 45.99
CA LEU A 213 18.20 0.41 44.68
C LEU A 213 19.58 1.05 44.42
N LEU A 214 20.25 0.63 43.35
CA LEU A 214 21.56 1.11 42.98
C LEU A 214 21.49 2.24 41.95
N ASN A 215 20.59 2.13 40.98
CA ASN A 215 20.41 3.13 39.94
C ASN A 215 18.98 3.11 39.42
N GLU A 216 18.57 4.26 38.92
CA GLU A 216 17.31 4.48 38.21
C GLU A 216 17.59 5.30 36.95
N ARG A 217 16.94 4.94 35.86
CA ARG A 217 17.07 5.66 34.61
C ARG A 217 15.70 5.81 33.96
N GLU A 218 15.37 7.05 33.63
CA GLU A 218 14.24 7.37 32.79
C GLU A 218 14.73 7.87 31.40
N SER A 219 14.04 7.50 30.36
CA SER A 219 14.32 7.94 29.00
C SER A 219 13.02 8.16 28.24
N SER A 220 12.98 9.24 27.48
CA SER A 220 11.89 9.53 26.55
C SER A 220 12.46 10.04 25.25
N GLY A 221 11.78 9.80 24.16
CA GLY A 221 12.20 10.28 22.85
C GLY A 221 11.04 10.27 21.87
N THR A 222 11.01 11.26 21.02
CA THR A 222 10.07 11.38 19.91
C THR A 222 10.86 11.44 18.61
N ASN A 223 10.32 10.86 17.56
CA ASN A 223 10.89 10.94 16.22
C ASN A 223 9.75 11.10 15.22
N HIS A 224 9.83 12.15 14.43
CA HIS A 224 8.91 12.39 13.31
C HIS A 224 9.66 12.25 11.99
N ASN A 225 9.16 11.40 11.11
CA ASN A 225 9.74 11.21 9.78
C ASN A 225 8.63 11.26 8.73
N SER A 226 8.80 12.13 7.75
CA SER A 226 7.89 12.22 6.61
C SER A 226 8.65 12.13 5.30
N ARG A 227 8.05 11.46 4.31
CA ARG A 227 8.61 11.30 2.97
C ARG A 227 7.52 11.39 1.93
N TYR A 228 7.80 12.09 0.84
CA TYR A 228 7.00 11.95 -0.37
C TYR A 228 7.86 11.60 -1.59
N ASN A 229 7.26 10.93 -2.53
CA ASN A 229 7.82 10.62 -3.84
C ASN A 229 6.75 10.86 -4.89
N LEU A 230 7.07 11.63 -5.92
CA LEU A 230 6.23 11.86 -7.07
C LEU A 230 7.03 11.52 -8.33
N THR A 231 6.52 10.58 -9.12
CA THR A 231 7.06 10.27 -10.44
C THR A 231 5.96 10.42 -11.48
N MET A 232 6.31 10.95 -12.63
CA MET A 232 5.38 11.12 -13.75
C MET A 232 6.08 10.74 -15.05
N MET A 233 5.42 9.95 -15.86
CA MET A 233 5.84 9.67 -17.22
C MET A 233 4.80 10.19 -18.19
N LEU A 234 5.22 10.99 -19.14
CA LEU A 234 4.42 11.50 -20.24
C LEU A 234 5.02 11.01 -21.55
N GLN A 235 4.24 10.35 -22.35
CA GLN A 235 4.66 9.87 -23.67
C GLN A 235 3.65 10.30 -24.73
N LEU A 236 4.11 11.04 -25.72
CA LEU A 236 3.36 11.41 -26.90
C LEU A 236 3.93 10.66 -28.09
N SER A 237 3.10 9.90 -28.79
CA SER A 237 3.52 9.21 -30.01
C SER A 237 2.62 9.59 -31.18
N ARG A 238 3.22 9.78 -32.36
CA ARG A 238 2.51 10.09 -33.60
C ARG A 238 3.04 9.25 -34.76
N LYS A 239 2.11 8.55 -35.43
CA LYS A 239 2.40 7.85 -36.68
C LYS A 239 2.43 8.87 -37.81
N LEU A 240 3.48 8.83 -38.61
CA LEU A 240 3.62 9.69 -39.79
C LEU A 240 2.96 9.03 -41.03
N SER A 241 2.68 9.84 -42.04
CA SER A 241 2.01 9.39 -43.29
C SER A 241 2.78 8.33 -44.09
N CYS A 242 4.10 8.22 -43.89
CA CYS A 242 4.92 7.18 -44.51
C CYS A 242 4.85 5.90 -43.68
N LEU A 243 4.60 4.76 -44.33
CA LEU A 243 4.58 3.43 -43.72
C LEU A 243 5.84 3.19 -42.85
N GLY A 244 5.62 2.77 -41.60
CA GLY A 244 6.68 2.41 -40.66
C GLY A 244 7.39 3.59 -39.97
N ARG A 245 6.98 4.84 -40.17
CA ARG A 245 7.60 6.00 -39.51
C ARG A 245 6.75 6.47 -38.36
N ASN A 246 7.35 6.52 -37.17
CA ASN A 246 6.74 7.04 -35.93
C ASN A 246 7.67 8.07 -35.31
N VAL A 247 7.08 9.05 -34.64
CA VAL A 247 7.80 9.98 -33.75
C VAL A 247 7.22 9.80 -32.36
N ALA A 248 8.08 9.59 -31.38
CA ALA A 248 7.70 9.51 -29.98
C ALA A 248 8.55 10.46 -29.14
N LEU A 249 7.88 11.20 -28.24
CA LEU A 249 8.49 12.02 -27.21
C LEU A 249 8.12 11.41 -25.87
N LYS A 250 9.11 11.05 -25.07
CA LYS A 250 8.94 10.58 -23.71
C LYS A 250 9.60 11.54 -22.74
N VAL A 251 8.87 11.95 -21.72
CA VAL A 251 9.37 12.81 -20.64
C VAL A 251 9.10 12.10 -19.33
N ASP A 252 10.15 11.84 -18.58
CA ASP A 252 10.09 11.31 -17.22
C ASP A 252 10.46 12.41 -16.23
N TYR A 253 9.64 12.61 -15.22
CA TYR A 253 9.87 13.53 -14.13
C TYR A 253 9.80 12.81 -12.80
N GLY A 254 10.73 13.09 -11.92
CA GLY A 254 10.74 12.53 -10.57
C GLY A 254 11.21 13.55 -9.54
N THR A 255 10.53 13.60 -8.41
CA THR A 255 10.93 14.39 -7.25
C THR A 255 10.62 13.64 -5.97
N ASN A 256 11.48 13.76 -4.99
CA ASN A 256 11.28 13.21 -3.65
C ASN A 256 11.80 14.19 -2.60
N ALA A 257 11.22 14.17 -1.43
CA ALA A 257 11.79 14.81 -0.25
C ALA A 257 11.49 13.98 1.00
N SER A 258 12.34 14.14 1.99
CA SER A 258 12.16 13.57 3.32
C SER A 258 12.55 14.59 4.37
N ALA A 259 11.77 14.64 5.46
CA ALA A 259 12.08 15.42 6.65
C ALA A 259 12.11 14.47 7.85
N THR A 260 13.03 14.71 8.75
CA THR A 260 13.18 13.96 10.02
C THR A 260 13.48 14.97 11.11
N ASP A 261 12.68 14.93 12.21
CA ASP A 261 12.81 15.72 13.41
C ASP A 261 12.97 14.83 14.64
#